data_31f0dee4a39f9584cfabfe9888b7e02e
#
_entry.id   31f0dee4a39f9584cfabfe9888b7e02e
#
_cell.length_a   1.000
_cell.length_b   1.000
_cell.length_c   1.000
_cell.angle_alpha   90.00
_cell.angle_beta   90.00
_cell.angle_gamma   90.00
#
_symmetry.space_group_name_H-M   'P 1'
#
loop_
_entity.id
_entity.type
_entity.pdbx_description
1 polymer ?
#
loop_
_entity_poly.entity_id
_entity_poly.type
_entity_poly.pdbx_seq_one_letter_code
_entity_poly.pdbx_strand_id
1 'polypeptide(L)'
;VFCYDNAGVPTLETLVWTNDTTRATALAYQNGVLIKSGDATRRYLGSFYASGANTTEDSAANRYLYNYYHRIRKGFSVIDATNSWTFTGATPVRQANASAANQCNIMNGVAESWVEATVATVSENSGGSVTIGVGVGINSTTVNSAQIFGNITDSTTRGAHTAHYRGIPAAGRIQIVWLEETANSGTDTYYGDNGTTRMQCGLVGSCYV
;
A
#
# COMPACT_ATOMS: atom_id res chain seq x y z
N VAL A 1 8.59 -4.34 -18.63
CA VAL A 1 8.45 -5.30 -19.75
C VAL A 1 8.15 -4.52 -21.01
N PHE A 2 8.85 -4.83 -22.07
CA PHE A 2 8.65 -4.26 -23.40
C PHE A 2 8.42 -5.39 -24.40
N CYS A 3 7.75 -5.06 -25.50
CA CYS A 3 7.60 -5.93 -26.65
C CYS A 3 8.21 -5.26 -27.87
N TYR A 4 8.88 -6.03 -28.71
CA TYR A 4 9.42 -5.59 -29.97
C TYR A 4 9.30 -6.65 -31.06
N ASP A 5 9.42 -6.25 -32.30
CA ASP A 5 9.48 -7.18 -33.43
C ASP A 5 10.93 -7.66 -33.62
N ASN A 6 11.14 -8.95 -33.53
CA ASN A 6 12.40 -9.60 -33.81
C ASN A 6 12.26 -10.41 -35.09
N ALA A 7 12.50 -9.76 -36.25
CA ALA A 7 12.38 -10.35 -37.57
C ALA A 7 11.03 -11.05 -37.83
N GLY A 8 9.93 -10.37 -37.51
CA GLY A 8 8.55 -10.88 -37.63
C GLY A 8 8.03 -11.67 -36.43
N VAL A 9 8.84 -11.84 -35.38
CA VAL A 9 8.44 -12.55 -34.17
C VAL A 9 8.32 -11.59 -33.00
N PRO A 10 7.11 -11.37 -32.42
CA PRO A 10 6.94 -10.59 -31.19
C PRO A 10 7.77 -11.16 -30.04
N THR A 11 8.69 -10.36 -29.51
CA THR A 11 9.65 -10.79 -28.49
C THR A 11 9.53 -9.89 -27.27
N LEU A 12 9.60 -10.47 -26.07
CA LEU A 12 9.58 -9.73 -24.81
C LEU A 12 11.00 -9.39 -24.35
N GLU A 13 11.16 -8.16 -23.85
CA GLU A 13 12.37 -7.69 -23.18
C GLU A 13 12.01 -7.24 -21.76
N THR A 14 12.75 -7.68 -20.76
CA THR A 14 12.65 -7.19 -19.39
C THR A 14 13.84 -6.33 -19.05
N LEU A 15 13.61 -5.15 -18.51
CA LEU A 15 14.65 -4.24 -18.04
C LEU A 15 14.43 -3.98 -16.56
N VAL A 16 15.49 -4.09 -15.78
CA VAL A 16 15.46 -3.89 -14.33
C VAL A 16 15.25 -2.40 -13.98
N TRP A 17 14.71 -2.16 -12.81
CA TRP A 17 14.66 -0.84 -12.19
C TRP A 17 15.96 -0.63 -11.38
N THR A 18 16.36 0.61 -11.19
CA THR A 18 17.53 0.95 -10.36
C THR A 18 17.26 0.63 -8.89
N ASN A 19 16.02 0.85 -8.46
CA ASN A 19 15.52 0.51 -7.13
C ASN A 19 13.98 0.40 -7.18
N ASP A 20 13.33 0.21 -6.05
CA ASP A 20 11.88 0.01 -5.96
C ASP A 20 11.03 1.14 -6.57
N THR A 21 11.57 2.36 -6.68
CA THR A 21 10.82 3.54 -7.12
C THR A 21 11.39 4.21 -8.36
N THR A 22 12.55 3.78 -8.85
CA THR A 22 13.26 4.45 -9.94
C THR A 22 13.57 3.50 -11.09
N ARG A 23 13.03 3.78 -12.27
CA ARG A 23 13.39 3.07 -13.50
C ARG A 23 14.81 3.37 -13.92
N ALA A 24 15.58 2.34 -14.29
CA ALA A 24 16.86 2.54 -14.99
C ALA A 24 16.64 3.04 -16.44
N THR A 25 15.52 2.67 -17.04
CA THR A 25 15.17 3.04 -18.41
C THR A 25 13.90 3.88 -18.40
N ALA A 26 13.98 5.13 -18.86
CA ALA A 26 12.86 6.03 -18.96
C ALA A 26 11.83 5.56 -19.99
N LEU A 27 10.57 5.98 -19.80
CA LEU A 27 9.50 5.83 -20.77
C LEU A 27 9.30 7.16 -21.51
N ALA A 28 8.85 7.08 -22.75
CA ALA A 28 8.46 8.24 -23.55
C ALA A 28 7.19 7.92 -24.36
N TYR A 29 6.41 8.96 -24.69
CA TYR A 29 5.29 8.80 -25.62
C TYR A 29 5.76 9.06 -27.05
N GLN A 30 5.38 8.18 -27.96
CA GLN A 30 5.51 8.38 -29.39
C GLN A 30 4.21 7.99 -30.08
N ASN A 31 3.59 8.95 -30.75
CA ASN A 31 2.31 8.76 -31.45
C ASN A 31 1.21 8.12 -30.57
N GLY A 32 1.16 8.53 -29.30
CA GLY A 32 0.18 8.00 -28.32
C GLY A 32 0.54 6.62 -27.73
N VAL A 33 1.67 6.04 -28.09
CA VAL A 33 2.15 4.76 -27.55
C VAL A 33 3.29 5.00 -26.57
N LEU A 34 3.23 4.32 -25.43
CA LEU A 34 4.30 4.37 -24.43
C LEU A 34 5.41 3.41 -24.82
N ILE A 35 6.61 3.95 -25.02
CA ILE A 35 7.78 3.25 -25.51
C ILE A 35 8.96 3.39 -24.54
N LYS A 36 10.02 2.59 -24.77
CA LYS A 36 11.34 2.81 -24.19
C LYS A 36 11.90 4.14 -24.73
N SER A 37 12.32 5.04 -23.87
CA SER A 37 12.90 6.31 -24.27
C SER A 37 14.14 6.07 -25.15
N GLY A 38 14.16 6.73 -26.30
CA GLY A 38 15.23 6.60 -27.30
C GLY A 38 15.14 5.36 -28.21
N ASP A 39 14.11 4.51 -28.04
CA ASP A 39 13.93 3.32 -28.89
C ASP A 39 12.44 3.07 -29.20
N ALA A 40 11.99 3.60 -30.32
CA ALA A 40 10.60 3.50 -30.77
C ALA A 40 10.15 2.07 -31.11
N THR A 41 11.07 1.14 -31.26
CA THR A 41 10.75 -0.26 -31.56
C THR A 41 10.34 -1.04 -30.31
N ARG A 42 10.52 -0.50 -29.11
CA ARG A 42 10.25 -1.12 -27.82
C ARG A 42 8.97 -0.57 -27.18
N ARG A 43 7.84 -1.21 -27.43
CA ARG A 43 6.55 -0.86 -26.82
C ARG A 43 6.49 -1.32 -25.37
N TYR A 44 6.19 -0.40 -24.45
CA TYR A 44 5.98 -0.75 -23.04
C TYR A 44 4.68 -1.52 -22.86
N LEU A 45 4.72 -2.64 -22.14
CA LEU A 45 3.55 -3.48 -21.82
C LEU A 45 3.12 -3.37 -20.35
N GLY A 46 4.08 -3.22 -19.44
CA GLY A 46 3.79 -3.23 -18.03
C GLY A 46 5.04 -3.42 -17.17
N SER A 47 4.83 -3.58 -15.89
CA SER A 47 5.88 -3.82 -14.90
C SER A 47 5.47 -4.91 -13.94
N PHE A 48 6.43 -5.57 -13.35
CA PHE A 48 6.22 -6.46 -12.22
C PHE A 48 7.31 -6.26 -11.18
N TYR A 49 7.03 -6.65 -9.96
CA TYR A 49 8.02 -6.73 -8.89
C TYR A 49 8.37 -8.21 -8.65
N ALA A 50 9.66 -8.52 -8.61
CA ALA A 50 10.13 -9.86 -8.29
C ALA A 50 10.15 -10.04 -6.77
N SER A 51 9.29 -10.91 -6.23
CA SER A 51 9.23 -11.23 -4.80
C SER A 51 10.33 -12.19 -4.35
N GLY A 52 11.03 -12.80 -5.31
CA GLY A 52 12.15 -13.70 -5.10
C GLY A 52 12.80 -14.07 -6.44
N ALA A 53 13.78 -14.98 -6.42
CA ALA A 53 14.43 -15.45 -7.63
C ALA A 53 13.42 -16.14 -8.56
N ASN A 54 13.22 -15.57 -9.75
CA ASN A 54 12.29 -16.07 -10.78
C ASN A 54 10.81 -16.15 -10.33
N THR A 55 10.43 -15.40 -9.31
CA THR A 55 9.06 -15.40 -8.78
C THR A 55 8.50 -14.00 -8.68
N THR A 56 7.20 -13.87 -8.90
CA THR A 56 6.41 -12.70 -8.59
C THR A 56 5.12 -13.14 -7.92
N GLU A 57 4.37 -12.22 -7.37
CA GLU A 57 3.16 -12.50 -6.61
C GLU A 57 2.02 -11.58 -7.05
N ASP A 58 0.80 -12.10 -7.03
CA ASP A 58 -0.42 -11.32 -7.18
C ASP A 58 -1.48 -11.85 -6.20
N SER A 59 -1.31 -11.48 -4.93
CA SER A 59 -2.18 -11.87 -3.81
C SER A 59 -2.94 -10.66 -3.27
N ALA A 60 -3.80 -10.89 -2.27
CA ALA A 60 -4.49 -9.80 -1.60
C ALA A 60 -3.52 -8.81 -0.90
N ALA A 61 -2.41 -9.29 -0.36
CA ALA A 61 -1.41 -8.43 0.28
C ALA A 61 -0.42 -7.80 -0.72
N ASN A 62 -0.18 -8.44 -1.87
CA ASN A 62 0.87 -8.06 -2.81
C ASN A 62 0.37 -8.09 -4.25
N ARG A 63 0.07 -6.92 -4.81
CA ARG A 63 -0.33 -6.73 -6.22
C ARG A 63 0.89 -6.34 -7.04
N TYR A 64 1.75 -7.31 -7.37
CA TYR A 64 3.04 -7.06 -8.00
C TYR A 64 3.04 -7.12 -9.52
N LEU A 65 1.88 -7.31 -10.15
CA LEU A 65 1.73 -7.29 -11.60
C LEU A 65 0.99 -6.03 -12.03
N TYR A 66 1.56 -5.28 -12.95
CA TYR A 66 0.96 -4.09 -13.57
C TYR A 66 0.92 -4.24 -15.08
N ASN A 67 -0.28 -4.26 -15.66
CA ASN A 67 -0.48 -4.32 -17.12
C ASN A 67 -0.93 -2.95 -17.64
N TYR A 68 -0.14 -2.31 -18.48
CA TYR A 68 -0.44 -0.97 -18.97
C TYR A 68 -1.69 -0.89 -19.85
N TYR A 69 -1.93 -1.91 -20.68
CA TYR A 69 -3.04 -1.92 -21.66
C TYR A 69 -4.32 -2.58 -21.14
N HIS A 70 -4.23 -3.34 -20.08
CA HIS A 70 -5.38 -4.03 -19.51
C HIS A 70 -5.40 -3.85 -17.99
N ARG A 71 -5.54 -2.59 -17.58
CA ARG A 71 -5.65 -2.25 -16.17
C ARG A 71 -7.03 -2.63 -15.64
N ILE A 72 -7.07 -3.55 -14.73
CA ILE A 72 -8.29 -3.96 -14.03
C ILE A 72 -8.22 -3.55 -12.56
N ARG A 73 -9.38 -3.26 -11.99
CA ARG A 73 -9.46 -2.94 -10.56
C ARG A 73 -9.30 -4.22 -9.76
N LYS A 74 -8.26 -4.29 -8.92
CA LYS A 74 -8.02 -5.38 -7.99
C LYS A 74 -8.10 -4.90 -6.55
N GLY A 75 -8.79 -5.67 -5.70
CA GLY A 75 -8.80 -5.43 -4.26
C GLY A 75 -7.49 -5.88 -3.62
N PHE A 76 -7.09 -5.20 -2.56
CA PHE A 76 -6.03 -5.64 -1.66
C PHE A 76 -6.51 -5.54 -0.21
N SER A 77 -5.91 -6.36 0.67
CA SER A 77 -6.27 -6.35 2.10
C SER A 77 -5.20 -7.00 2.95
N VAL A 78 -5.09 -6.52 4.18
CA VAL A 78 -4.37 -7.17 5.27
C VAL A 78 -5.16 -7.03 6.57
N ILE A 79 -5.20 -8.11 7.34
CA ILE A 79 -5.82 -8.20 8.65
C ILE A 79 -4.75 -8.71 9.61
N ASP A 80 -4.61 -8.09 10.78
CA ASP A 80 -3.72 -8.60 11.82
C ASP A 80 -4.47 -9.66 12.66
N ALA A 81 -3.93 -10.87 12.70
CA ALA A 81 -4.51 -11.99 13.42
C ALA A 81 -4.33 -11.88 14.95
N THR A 82 -3.57 -10.91 15.45
CA THR A 82 -3.37 -10.66 16.87
C THR A 82 -4.67 -10.11 17.47
N ASN A 83 -5.13 -10.68 18.57
CA ASN A 83 -6.37 -10.24 19.22
C ASN A 83 -6.30 -8.77 19.64
N SER A 84 -5.20 -8.39 20.29
CA SER A 84 -4.94 -7.00 20.68
C SER A 84 -3.44 -6.79 20.93
N TRP A 85 -3.00 -5.56 20.82
CA TRP A 85 -1.66 -5.12 21.18
C TRP A 85 -1.72 -3.75 21.82
N THR A 86 -0.63 -3.37 22.50
CA THR A 86 -0.53 -2.08 23.14
C THR A 86 0.47 -1.18 22.42
N PHE A 87 0.20 0.10 22.48
CA PHE A 87 1.10 1.13 22.02
C PHE A 87 1.27 2.22 23.08
N THR A 88 2.50 2.39 23.55
CA THR A 88 2.95 3.48 24.41
C THR A 88 4.31 3.89 23.88
N GLY A 89 4.50 5.13 23.45
CA GLY A 89 5.79 5.49 22.89
C GLY A 89 5.93 6.99 22.62
N ALA A 90 7.19 7.46 22.64
CA ALA A 90 7.51 8.85 22.35
C ALA A 90 7.34 9.21 20.86
N THR A 91 7.35 8.24 19.97
CA THR A 91 7.03 8.45 18.56
C THR A 91 5.52 8.30 18.39
N PRO A 92 4.79 9.35 18.04
CA PRO A 92 3.32 9.34 18.10
C PRO A 92 2.69 8.43 17.05
N VAL A 93 3.35 8.19 15.92
CA VAL A 93 2.82 7.37 14.81
C VAL A 93 3.80 6.25 14.46
N ARG A 94 3.27 5.06 14.28
CA ARG A 94 4.01 3.89 13.80
C ARG A 94 3.14 2.99 12.92
N GLN A 95 3.77 2.02 12.26
CA GLN A 95 3.06 0.91 11.63
C GLN A 95 2.33 0.08 12.69
N ALA A 96 1.10 -0.32 12.39
CA ALA A 96 0.23 -1.05 13.31
C ALA A 96 0.89 -2.32 13.85
N ASN A 97 0.74 -2.55 15.16
CA ASN A 97 1.35 -3.67 15.89
C ASN A 97 2.87 -3.76 15.74
N ALA A 98 3.54 -2.67 15.34
CA ALA A 98 4.96 -2.67 14.94
C ALA A 98 5.33 -3.80 13.96
N SER A 99 4.38 -4.27 13.16
CA SER A 99 4.51 -5.44 12.29
C SER A 99 4.61 -5.03 10.82
N ALA A 100 5.70 -5.42 10.17
CA ALA A 100 5.89 -5.22 8.72
C ALA A 100 4.85 -5.98 7.86
N ALA A 101 4.07 -6.90 8.45
CA ALA A 101 2.97 -7.57 7.77
C ALA A 101 1.73 -6.65 7.61
N ASN A 102 1.59 -5.59 8.43
CA ASN A 102 0.45 -4.69 8.40
C ASN A 102 0.58 -3.62 7.30
N GLN A 103 0.76 -4.10 6.08
CA GLN A 103 0.83 -3.31 4.85
C GLN A 103 0.41 -4.13 3.64
N CYS A 104 -0.07 -3.45 2.62
CA CYS A 104 -0.21 -4.00 1.27
C CYS A 104 0.83 -3.39 0.35
N ASN A 105 1.29 -4.16 -0.62
CA ASN A 105 2.25 -3.68 -1.61
C ASN A 105 1.63 -3.76 -3.01
N ILE A 106 1.84 -2.74 -3.81
CA ILE A 106 1.39 -2.73 -5.20
C ILE A 106 2.54 -2.34 -6.13
N MET A 107 2.54 -2.87 -7.33
CA MET A 107 3.39 -2.38 -8.41
C MET A 107 2.61 -1.36 -9.24
N ASN A 108 3.04 -0.10 -9.20
CA ASN A 108 2.49 0.97 -10.02
C ASN A 108 3.44 1.27 -11.17
N GLY A 109 3.12 0.78 -12.36
CA GLY A 109 4.02 0.89 -13.52
C GLY A 109 4.16 2.31 -14.05
N VAL A 110 3.13 3.15 -13.95
CA VAL A 110 3.13 4.57 -14.31
C VAL A 110 2.23 5.33 -13.32
N ALA A 111 2.53 6.61 -13.08
CA ALA A 111 1.78 7.45 -12.13
C ALA A 111 0.46 7.96 -12.74
N GLU A 112 -0.44 7.06 -13.08
CA GLU A 112 -1.73 7.38 -13.73
C GLU A 112 -2.93 6.69 -13.06
N SER A 113 -2.68 5.67 -12.23
CA SER A 113 -3.75 4.86 -11.64
C SER A 113 -4.07 5.31 -10.22
N TRP A 114 -5.37 5.41 -9.93
CA TRP A 114 -5.85 5.66 -8.58
C TRP A 114 -5.62 4.46 -7.68
N VAL A 115 -5.24 4.77 -6.44
CA VAL A 115 -5.21 3.85 -5.32
C VAL A 115 -6.15 4.38 -4.25
N GLU A 116 -7.00 3.52 -3.75
CA GLU A 116 -7.90 3.80 -2.65
C GLU A 116 -7.63 2.82 -1.52
N ALA A 117 -7.44 3.33 -0.31
CA ALA A 117 -7.16 2.53 0.87
C ALA A 117 -7.97 3.03 2.06
N THR A 118 -8.44 2.10 2.87
CA THR A 118 -9.16 2.37 4.11
C THR A 118 -8.54 1.51 5.20
N VAL A 119 -8.16 2.14 6.28
CA VAL A 119 -7.89 1.48 7.56
C VAL A 119 -9.14 1.60 8.42
N ALA A 120 -9.60 0.49 8.98
CA ALA A 120 -10.64 0.47 9.99
C ALA A 120 -10.14 -0.33 11.20
N THR A 121 -10.25 0.23 12.37
CA THR A 121 -9.82 -0.43 13.62
C THR A 121 -10.66 -0.01 14.82
N VAL A 122 -10.50 -0.75 15.91
CA VAL A 122 -11.06 -0.43 17.21
C VAL A 122 -9.91 -0.23 18.18
N SER A 123 -9.99 0.78 19.03
CA SER A 123 -9.02 0.99 20.10
C SER A 123 -9.64 1.58 21.36
N GLU A 124 -8.89 1.57 22.44
CA GLU A 124 -9.19 2.21 23.71
C GLU A 124 -7.91 2.70 24.38
N ASN A 125 -8.00 3.64 25.31
CA ASN A 125 -6.88 4.11 26.12
C ASN A 125 -7.21 3.96 27.61
N SER A 126 -6.23 3.63 28.43
CA SER A 126 -6.43 3.40 29.87
C SER A 126 -6.44 4.68 30.74
N GLY A 127 -6.10 5.83 30.20
CA GLY A 127 -5.69 6.98 31.00
C GLY A 127 -6.55 8.23 30.98
N GLY A 128 -7.71 8.30 30.34
CA GLY A 128 -8.52 9.52 30.31
C GLY A 128 -8.57 10.19 28.93
N SER A 129 -9.21 11.32 28.78
CA SER A 129 -9.49 11.98 27.51
C SER A 129 -8.22 12.29 26.70
N VAL A 130 -7.82 11.38 25.83
CA VAL A 130 -6.68 11.51 24.93
C VAL A 130 -7.11 11.23 23.49
N THR A 131 -6.38 11.80 22.55
CA THR A 131 -6.59 11.51 21.13
C THR A 131 -5.71 10.35 20.73
N ILE A 132 -6.31 9.28 20.23
CA ILE A 132 -5.64 8.16 19.58
C ILE A 132 -6.24 7.96 18.19
N GLY A 133 -5.49 7.40 17.27
CA GLY A 133 -5.95 7.41 15.88
C GLY A 133 -5.33 6.35 15.01
N VAL A 134 -5.79 6.35 13.77
CA VAL A 134 -5.26 5.51 12.71
C VAL A 134 -5.05 6.32 11.44
N GLY A 135 -4.14 5.87 10.61
CA GLY A 135 -3.79 6.51 9.36
C GLY A 135 -3.44 5.52 8.26
N VAL A 136 -3.19 6.07 7.08
CA VAL A 136 -2.62 5.34 5.95
C VAL A 136 -1.30 5.99 5.57
N GLY A 137 -0.20 5.23 5.64
CA GLY A 137 1.10 5.67 5.12
C GLY A 137 1.31 5.20 3.68
N ILE A 138 1.81 6.07 2.83
CA ILE A 138 2.30 5.71 1.50
C ILE A 138 3.81 5.76 1.53
N ASN A 139 4.45 4.60 1.38
CA ASN A 139 5.90 4.43 1.50
C ASN A 139 6.48 4.98 2.82
N SER A 140 5.67 4.98 3.89
CA SER A 140 6.07 5.47 5.20
C SER A 140 5.40 4.70 6.32
N THR A 141 6.16 4.33 7.32
CA THR A 141 5.69 3.68 8.55
C THR A 141 5.40 4.66 9.68
N THR A 142 5.61 5.97 9.46
CA THR A 142 5.49 7.00 10.50
C THR A 142 4.80 8.28 10.03
N VAL A 143 4.56 8.43 8.72
CA VAL A 143 3.93 9.62 8.16
C VAL A 143 2.58 9.26 7.56
N ASN A 144 1.53 9.88 8.10
CA ASN A 144 0.18 9.72 7.57
C ASN A 144 0.02 10.45 6.23
N SER A 145 -0.45 9.73 5.23
CA SER A 145 -0.78 10.25 3.89
C SER A 145 -2.30 10.29 3.63
N ALA A 146 -3.09 9.83 4.60
CA ALA A 146 -4.54 9.81 4.46
C ALA A 146 -5.11 11.24 4.43
N GLN A 147 -6.12 11.46 3.57
CA GLN A 147 -6.90 12.69 3.57
C GLN A 147 -7.84 12.78 4.78
N ILE A 148 -8.30 11.61 5.26
CA ILE A 148 -9.12 11.49 6.46
C ILE A 148 -8.32 10.65 7.45
N PHE A 149 -7.96 11.26 8.56
CA PHE A 149 -7.30 10.63 9.68
C PHE A 149 -8.38 10.28 10.72
N GLY A 150 -8.52 9.00 11.02
CA GLY A 150 -9.50 8.53 11.99
C GLY A 150 -8.97 8.68 13.42
N ASN A 151 -9.64 9.44 14.26
CA ASN A 151 -9.27 9.56 15.65
C ASN A 151 -10.48 9.54 16.61
N ILE A 152 -10.22 9.28 17.88
CA ILE A 152 -11.16 9.46 19.00
C ILE A 152 -10.47 10.19 20.14
N THR A 153 -11.29 10.79 20.99
CA THR A 153 -10.84 11.56 22.16
C THR A 153 -11.31 11.01 23.49
N ASP A 154 -12.05 9.91 23.53
CA ASP A 154 -12.47 9.27 24.77
C ASP A 154 -11.72 7.96 24.99
N SER A 155 -11.44 7.67 26.23
CA SER A 155 -10.36 6.77 26.60
C SER A 155 -10.78 5.48 27.26
N THR A 156 -11.88 5.44 27.93
CA THR A 156 -12.27 4.26 28.72
C THR A 156 -13.27 3.36 28.00
N THR A 157 -13.72 3.80 26.82
CA THR A 157 -14.66 3.07 25.98
C THR A 157 -14.01 2.75 24.66
N ARG A 158 -14.20 1.54 24.15
CA ARG A 158 -13.75 1.16 22.82
C ARG A 158 -14.41 2.01 21.76
N GLY A 159 -13.58 2.64 20.93
CA GLY A 159 -14.02 3.44 19.80
C GLY A 159 -13.58 2.83 18.47
N ALA A 160 -14.39 3.01 17.45
CA ALA A 160 -14.04 2.65 16.08
C ALA A 160 -13.45 3.85 15.35
N HIS A 161 -12.37 3.62 14.62
CA HIS A 161 -11.71 4.63 13.80
C HIS A 161 -11.65 4.19 12.35
N THR A 162 -11.66 5.16 11.44
CA THR A 162 -11.50 4.90 10.02
C THR A 162 -10.65 6.00 9.40
N ALA A 163 -9.61 5.60 8.69
CA ALA A 163 -8.77 6.50 7.88
C ALA A 163 -8.91 6.16 6.40
N HIS A 164 -8.95 7.18 5.56
CA HIS A 164 -9.10 7.01 4.12
C HIS A 164 -7.96 7.71 3.37
N TYR A 165 -7.42 7.01 2.41
CA TYR A 165 -6.52 7.54 1.39
C TYR A 165 -7.10 7.33 0.00
N ARG A 166 -6.99 8.34 -0.85
CA ARG A 166 -7.24 8.24 -2.27
C ARG A 166 -6.27 9.12 -3.02
N GLY A 167 -5.51 8.55 -3.95
CA GLY A 167 -4.51 9.32 -4.68
C GLY A 167 -3.92 8.55 -5.86
N ILE A 168 -3.08 9.23 -6.61
CA ILE A 168 -2.27 8.64 -7.67
C ILE A 168 -0.82 8.63 -7.16
N PRO A 169 -0.33 7.51 -6.65
CA PRO A 169 1.05 7.42 -6.17
C PRO A 169 2.04 7.46 -7.33
N ALA A 170 3.30 7.79 -7.04
CA ALA A 170 4.38 7.72 -8.00
C ALA A 170 4.52 6.31 -8.60
N ALA A 171 5.20 6.21 -9.74
CA ALA A 171 5.55 4.91 -10.29
C ALA A 171 6.56 4.19 -9.38
N GLY A 172 6.42 2.87 -9.25
CA GLY A 172 7.28 2.04 -8.42
C GLY A 172 6.53 1.00 -7.63
N ARG A 173 7.24 0.30 -6.75
CA ARG A 173 6.64 -0.49 -5.70
C ARG A 173 6.16 0.46 -4.60
N ILE A 174 4.89 0.44 -4.35
CA ILE A 174 4.22 1.29 -3.36
C ILE A 174 3.84 0.43 -2.17
N GLN A 175 4.25 0.85 -0.99
CA GLN A 175 3.80 0.30 0.29
C GLN A 175 2.63 1.13 0.79
N ILE A 176 1.52 0.47 1.06
CA ILE A 176 0.33 1.07 1.67
C ILE A 176 0.28 0.53 3.08
N VAL A 177 0.61 1.36 4.04
CA VAL A 177 0.88 0.96 5.43
C VAL A 177 -0.30 1.33 6.32
N TRP A 178 -0.76 0.38 7.11
CA TRP A 178 -1.67 0.67 8.21
C TRP A 178 -0.90 1.32 9.35
N LEU A 179 -1.28 2.55 9.70
CA LEU A 179 -0.67 3.33 10.78
C LEU A 179 -1.59 3.40 11.99
N GLU A 180 -0.99 3.46 13.17
CA GLU A 180 -1.61 3.76 14.44
C GLU A 180 -0.91 4.94 15.12
N GLU A 181 -1.67 5.71 15.92
CA GLU A 181 -1.18 6.89 16.62
C GLU A 181 -1.47 6.80 18.10
N THR A 182 -0.51 7.19 18.94
CA THR A 182 -0.64 7.27 20.39
C THR A 182 -0.58 8.73 20.86
N ALA A 183 -1.37 9.06 21.86
CA ALA A 183 -1.27 10.33 22.56
C ALA A 183 -0.08 10.41 23.52
N ASN A 184 0.68 9.33 23.70
CA ASN A 184 1.75 9.19 24.66
C ASN A 184 1.31 9.46 26.11
N SER A 185 0.07 9.17 26.44
CA SER A 185 -0.53 9.30 27.76
C SER A 185 -1.45 8.10 28.02
N GLY A 186 -1.23 7.38 29.11
CA GLY A 186 -1.88 6.10 29.35
C GLY A 186 -1.34 4.98 28.46
N THR A 187 -2.09 3.93 28.30
CA THR A 187 -1.80 2.81 27.41
C THR A 187 -2.89 2.69 26.36
N ASP A 188 -2.53 2.85 25.10
CA ASP A 188 -3.43 2.60 23.99
C ASP A 188 -3.47 1.11 23.70
N THR A 189 -4.65 0.56 23.58
CA THR A 189 -4.90 -0.82 23.18
C THR A 189 -5.61 -0.82 21.84
N TYR A 190 -5.00 -1.44 20.85
CA TYR A 190 -5.56 -1.65 19.53
C TYR A 190 -6.00 -3.10 19.38
N TYR A 191 -7.00 -3.31 18.54
CA TYR A 191 -7.59 -4.63 18.31
C TYR A 191 -7.40 -5.02 16.84
N GLY A 192 -7.07 -6.29 16.62
CA GLY A 192 -6.96 -6.91 15.30
C GLY A 192 -8.12 -7.86 15.01
N ASP A 193 -7.80 -9.04 14.48
CA ASP A 193 -8.76 -10.12 14.32
C ASP A 193 -8.89 -10.91 15.62
N ASN A 194 -9.94 -10.67 16.38
CA ASN A 194 -10.18 -11.33 17.68
C ASN A 194 -10.55 -12.83 17.54
N GLY A 195 -10.20 -13.49 16.43
CA GLY A 195 -10.51 -14.91 16.21
C GLY A 195 -12.00 -15.24 16.16
N THR A 196 -12.85 -14.25 16.35
CA THR A 196 -14.29 -14.31 16.18
C THR A 196 -14.70 -13.18 15.26
N THR A 197 -15.74 -13.36 14.48
CA THR A 197 -16.23 -12.41 13.49
C THR A 197 -16.69 -11.03 14.02
N ARG A 198 -16.47 -10.73 15.29
CA ARG A 198 -17.02 -9.53 15.94
C ARG A 198 -16.13 -8.28 15.84
N MET A 199 -14.83 -8.45 15.65
CA MET A 199 -13.89 -7.33 15.50
C MET A 199 -12.81 -7.75 14.50
N GLN A 200 -13.02 -7.44 13.24
CA GLN A 200 -11.98 -7.57 12.22
C GLN A 200 -11.52 -6.18 11.88
N CYS A 201 -10.29 -5.87 12.26
CA CYS A 201 -9.63 -4.62 11.96
C CYS A 201 -8.57 -4.83 10.90
N GLY A 202 -8.37 -3.86 10.05
CA GLY A 202 -7.40 -4.03 8.98
C GLY A 202 -7.33 -2.88 8.00
N LEU A 203 -6.50 -3.10 7.00
CA LEU A 203 -6.33 -2.26 5.84
C LEU A 203 -6.97 -2.96 4.64
N VAL A 204 -7.88 -2.28 3.95
CA VAL A 204 -8.48 -2.75 2.70
C VAL A 204 -8.43 -1.66 1.65
N GLY A 205 -8.42 -2.04 0.40
CA GLY A 205 -8.43 -1.05 -0.67
C GLY A 205 -8.50 -1.65 -2.07
N SER A 206 -8.25 -0.81 -3.05
CA SER A 206 -8.18 -1.22 -4.45
C SER A 206 -7.23 -0.35 -5.25
N CYS A 207 -6.68 -0.93 -6.28
CA CYS A 207 -5.80 -0.29 -7.27
C CYS A 207 -6.14 -0.77 -8.67
N TYR A 208 -5.67 -0.04 -9.67
CA TYR A 208 -5.73 -0.46 -11.07
C TYR A 208 -4.36 -0.97 -11.49
N VAL A 209 -4.26 -2.25 -11.78
CA VAL A 209 -3.02 -2.93 -12.14
C VAL A 209 -3.19 -3.82 -13.37
#